data_cb345278eb3400de3aafc4a8d6616e51
#
_entry.id   cb345278eb3400de3aafc4a8d6616e51
#
_cell.length_a   1.000
_cell.length_b   1.000
_cell.length_c   1.000
_cell.angle_alpha   90.00
_cell.angle_beta   90.00
_cell.angle_gamma   90.00
#
_symmetry.space_group_name_H-M   'P 1'
#
loop_
_entity.id
_entity.type
_entity.pdbx_description
1 polymer ?
#
loop_
_entity_poly.entity_id
_entity_poly.type
_entity_poly.pdbx_seq_one_letter_code
_entity_poly.pdbx_strand_id
1 'polypeptide(L)'
;CLVYFLTALIVLIPHATAFEHEGSSVNFQEYSRDVIRKNREKNKPYFLLFAAQWCHWCDVFNEETLSKKEVYSYLRDHFTNIFIDADIHSSAYRKYKATGVPFTVFLNPDGSIYYKYAGALYADEFLEVIQDVHKNISENRSVDGEENSQIEYVPPAELKTANLVKIREMFHQGILDNFDLKEYGLGTGEKSILHQTFLYLLHSLRGTDRKDAIRWITRTLEKAVEHIYDPVEGGFFRYAEKKDWQIPHYEKMADLNAGAVMIMYEINRQSPSPDLKKAADKTVQY
;
A
#
# COMPACT_ATOMS: atom_id res chain seq x y z
N CYS A 1 -51.53 -38.11 -10.63
CA CYS A 1 -50.80 -37.29 -9.63
C CYS A 1 -49.35 -37.43 -9.85
N LEU A 2 -48.72 -36.45 -10.54
CA LEU A 2 -47.26 -36.38 -10.70
C LEU A 2 -46.72 -35.47 -9.62
N VAL A 3 -45.98 -36.00 -8.69
CA VAL A 3 -45.29 -35.26 -7.64
C VAL A 3 -43.91 -34.84 -8.22
N TYR A 4 -43.74 -33.54 -8.50
CA TYR A 4 -42.43 -32.97 -8.86
C TYR A 4 -41.63 -32.80 -7.59
N PHE A 5 -40.57 -33.62 -7.45
CA PHE A 5 -39.49 -33.37 -6.48
C PHE A 5 -38.61 -32.23 -7.02
N LEU A 6 -38.75 -31.07 -6.44
CA LEU A 6 -37.82 -29.97 -6.62
C LEU A 6 -36.58 -30.25 -5.73
N THR A 7 -35.55 -30.84 -6.29
CA THR A 7 -34.23 -30.90 -5.64
C THR A 7 -33.60 -29.50 -5.72
N ALA A 8 -33.67 -28.76 -4.62
CA ALA A 8 -32.93 -27.53 -4.48
C ALA A 8 -31.43 -27.86 -4.48
N LEU A 9 -30.75 -27.58 -5.59
CA LEU A 9 -29.31 -27.61 -5.70
C LEU A 9 -28.77 -26.43 -4.87
N ILE A 10 -28.42 -26.70 -3.61
CA ILE A 10 -27.66 -25.76 -2.78
C ILE A 10 -26.26 -25.69 -3.42
N VAL A 11 -26.07 -24.70 -4.29
CA VAL A 11 -24.73 -24.30 -4.72
C VAL A 11 -24.02 -23.76 -3.47
N LEU A 12 -23.20 -24.57 -2.85
CA LEU A 12 -22.21 -24.09 -1.90
C LEU A 12 -21.27 -23.21 -2.70
N ILE A 13 -21.56 -21.89 -2.71
CA ILE A 13 -20.60 -20.89 -3.11
C ILE A 13 -19.49 -21.04 -2.08
N PRO A 14 -18.26 -21.45 -2.44
CA PRO A 14 -17.18 -21.36 -1.51
C PRO A 14 -17.12 -19.91 -1.08
N HIS A 15 -17.33 -19.65 0.21
CA HIS A 15 -17.00 -18.37 0.77
C HIS A 15 -15.55 -18.18 0.38
N ALA A 16 -15.24 -17.09 -0.33
CA ALA A 16 -13.88 -16.66 -0.51
C ALA A 16 -13.32 -16.56 0.91
N THR A 17 -12.56 -17.57 1.29
CA THR A 17 -11.87 -17.57 2.58
C THR A 17 -10.99 -16.34 2.50
N ALA A 18 -11.23 -15.39 3.42
CA ALA A 18 -10.31 -14.33 3.67
C ALA A 18 -8.91 -14.95 3.72
N PHE A 19 -7.92 -14.22 3.16
CA PHE A 19 -6.55 -14.67 3.14
C PHE A 19 -6.20 -15.22 4.54
N GLU A 20 -6.30 -16.53 4.68
CA GLU A 20 -5.74 -17.23 5.82
C GLU A 20 -4.23 -17.10 5.64
N HIS A 21 -3.51 -16.70 6.69
CA HIS A 21 -2.06 -16.87 6.76
C HIS A 21 -1.75 -18.39 6.76
N GLU A 22 -2.10 -19.04 5.67
CA GLU A 22 -1.77 -20.44 5.46
C GLU A 22 -0.24 -20.57 5.55
N GLY A 23 0.22 -21.23 6.62
CA GLY A 23 1.63 -21.42 6.89
C GLY A 23 2.25 -20.50 7.93
N SER A 24 1.56 -19.46 8.41
CA SER A 24 2.11 -18.65 9.52
C SER A 24 2.11 -19.46 10.82
N SER A 25 3.26 -19.49 11.48
CA SER A 25 3.40 -20.08 12.82
C SER A 25 2.87 -19.16 13.93
N VAL A 26 2.57 -17.91 13.61
CA VAL A 26 1.99 -16.94 14.55
C VAL A 26 0.50 -17.21 14.70
N ASN A 27 0.02 -17.31 15.93
CA ASN A 27 -1.39 -17.51 16.25
C ASN A 27 -2.20 -16.22 16.12
N PHE A 28 -2.47 -15.79 14.90
CA PHE A 28 -3.26 -14.60 14.63
C PHE A 28 -4.74 -14.80 14.95
N GLN A 29 -5.37 -13.74 15.46
CA GLN A 29 -6.81 -13.57 15.49
C GLN A 29 -7.24 -12.69 14.34
N GLU A 30 -8.37 -12.99 13.75
CA GLU A 30 -8.98 -12.14 12.73
C GLU A 30 -9.37 -10.77 13.30
N TYR A 31 -9.16 -9.73 12.51
CA TYR A 31 -9.54 -8.39 12.91
C TYR A 31 -11.06 -8.23 12.97
N SER A 32 -11.52 -7.68 14.08
CA SER A 32 -12.86 -7.13 14.18
C SER A 32 -12.81 -5.78 14.91
N ARG A 33 -13.83 -4.94 14.73
CA ARG A 33 -13.89 -3.64 15.43
C ARG A 33 -13.82 -3.78 16.94
N ASP A 34 -14.22 -4.94 17.45
CA ASP A 34 -14.27 -5.23 18.88
C ASP A 34 -13.09 -6.04 19.40
N VAL A 35 -12.16 -6.45 18.52
CA VAL A 35 -11.09 -7.39 18.90
C VAL A 35 -10.22 -6.84 20.04
N ILE A 36 -9.90 -5.55 20.03
CA ILE A 36 -9.15 -4.90 21.10
C ILE A 36 -9.96 -4.93 22.40
N ARG A 37 -11.25 -4.55 22.35
CA ARG A 37 -12.14 -4.57 23.52
C ARG A 37 -12.28 -5.97 24.13
N LYS A 38 -12.45 -6.99 23.29
CA LYS A 38 -12.61 -8.41 23.71
C LYS A 38 -11.36 -8.97 24.37
N ASN A 39 -10.17 -8.49 24.01
CA ASN A 39 -8.90 -8.98 24.53
C ASN A 39 -8.31 -8.10 25.65
N ARG A 40 -8.96 -7.00 26.02
CA ARG A 40 -8.46 -6.03 27.02
C ARG A 40 -8.18 -6.66 28.40
N GLU A 41 -8.99 -7.66 28.81
CA GLU A 41 -8.81 -8.35 30.08
C GLU A 41 -7.52 -9.18 30.15
N LYS A 42 -6.93 -9.56 29.01
CA LYS A 42 -5.67 -10.27 28.96
C LYS A 42 -4.47 -9.43 29.40
N ASN A 43 -4.64 -8.10 29.42
CA ASN A 43 -3.61 -7.11 29.76
C ASN A 43 -2.27 -7.32 29.04
N LYS A 44 -2.31 -7.83 27.81
CA LYS A 44 -1.16 -7.99 26.91
C LYS A 44 -1.13 -6.87 25.86
N PRO A 45 0.06 -6.41 25.45
CA PRO A 45 0.17 -5.56 24.28
C PRO A 45 -0.31 -6.29 23.02
N TYR A 46 -0.60 -5.53 21.97
CA TYR A 46 -1.06 -6.10 20.70
C TYR A 46 0.01 -5.96 19.63
N PHE A 47 0.12 -6.98 18.81
CA PHE A 47 0.81 -6.96 17.53
C PHE A 47 -0.22 -7.05 16.43
N LEU A 48 -0.37 -5.99 15.63
CA LEU A 48 -1.24 -5.93 14.47
C LEU A 48 -0.39 -6.00 13.20
N LEU A 49 -0.70 -6.93 12.32
CA LEU A 49 -0.07 -7.04 11.01
C LEU A 49 -1.10 -6.75 9.93
N PHE A 50 -0.88 -5.69 9.17
CA PHE A 50 -1.60 -5.43 7.93
C PHE A 50 -0.85 -6.08 6.78
N ALA A 51 -1.53 -6.95 6.06
CA ALA A 51 -1.00 -7.60 4.87
C ALA A 51 -2.09 -7.73 3.81
N ALA A 52 -1.71 -8.11 2.60
CA ALA A 52 -2.62 -8.36 1.49
C ALA A 52 -2.16 -9.59 0.71
N GLN A 53 -3.10 -10.30 0.10
CA GLN A 53 -2.82 -11.54 -0.63
C GLN A 53 -1.81 -11.37 -1.78
N TRP A 54 -1.82 -10.22 -2.43
CA TRP A 54 -0.93 -9.87 -3.54
C TRP A 54 0.44 -9.33 -3.08
N CYS A 55 0.71 -9.26 -1.79
CA CYS A 55 1.86 -8.57 -1.24
C CYS A 55 3.06 -9.51 -1.09
N HIS A 56 3.95 -9.52 -2.06
CA HIS A 56 5.19 -10.32 -2.04
C HIS A 56 6.01 -10.13 -0.74
N TRP A 57 6.21 -8.89 -0.30
CA TRP A 57 6.94 -8.63 0.95
C TRP A 57 6.23 -9.11 2.21
N CYS A 58 4.90 -9.30 2.14
CA CYS A 58 4.16 -9.93 3.22
C CYS A 58 4.46 -11.44 3.29
N ASP A 59 4.58 -12.10 2.12
CA ASP A 59 4.96 -13.50 2.04
C ASP A 59 6.39 -13.70 2.54
N VAL A 60 7.34 -12.87 2.07
CA VAL A 60 8.74 -12.89 2.56
C VAL A 60 8.79 -12.69 4.08
N PHE A 61 8.06 -11.71 4.62
CA PHE A 61 8.01 -11.47 6.06
C PHE A 61 7.43 -12.67 6.83
N ASN A 62 6.40 -13.31 6.29
CA ASN A 62 5.83 -14.52 6.90
C ASN A 62 6.81 -15.70 6.85
N GLU A 63 7.44 -15.96 5.70
CA GLU A 63 8.31 -17.12 5.50
C GLU A 63 9.67 -16.97 6.19
N GLU A 64 10.29 -15.80 6.11
CA GLU A 64 11.66 -15.60 6.58
C GLU A 64 11.76 -15.06 8.01
N THR A 65 10.69 -14.43 8.52
CA THR A 65 10.69 -13.80 9.85
C THR A 65 9.69 -14.44 10.80
N LEU A 66 8.39 -14.38 10.46
CA LEU A 66 7.33 -14.84 11.36
C LEU A 66 7.32 -16.36 11.56
N SER A 67 7.89 -17.13 10.63
CA SER A 67 8.04 -18.59 10.74
C SER A 67 9.17 -19.02 11.68
N LYS A 68 10.06 -18.10 12.10
CA LYS A 68 11.16 -18.45 12.99
C LYS A 68 10.65 -18.72 14.41
N LYS A 69 11.12 -19.83 15.00
CA LYS A 69 10.62 -20.31 16.28
C LYS A 69 10.74 -19.29 17.40
N GLU A 70 11.86 -18.60 17.47
CA GLU A 70 12.13 -17.53 18.42
C GLU A 70 11.14 -16.38 18.30
N VAL A 71 10.77 -15.99 17.09
CA VAL A 71 9.83 -14.91 16.80
C VAL A 71 8.40 -15.31 17.16
N TYR A 72 7.87 -16.40 16.56
CA TYR A 72 6.47 -16.75 16.79
C TYR A 72 6.20 -17.18 18.24
N SER A 73 7.18 -17.81 18.91
CA SER A 73 7.02 -18.16 20.32
C SER A 73 6.96 -16.92 21.19
N TYR A 74 7.83 -15.93 20.94
CA TYR A 74 7.82 -14.68 21.69
C TYR A 74 6.50 -13.92 21.49
N LEU A 75 6.03 -13.79 20.24
CA LEU A 75 4.75 -13.16 19.92
C LEU A 75 3.57 -13.85 20.59
N ARG A 76 3.51 -15.18 20.56
CA ARG A 76 2.45 -15.98 21.23
C ARG A 76 2.41 -15.73 22.73
N ASP A 77 3.57 -15.69 23.35
CA ASP A 77 3.67 -15.67 24.82
C ASP A 77 3.47 -14.26 25.37
N HIS A 78 3.81 -13.22 24.61
CA HIS A 78 3.83 -11.83 25.10
C HIS A 78 2.82 -10.89 24.45
N PHE A 79 2.28 -11.21 23.27
CA PHE A 79 1.37 -10.34 22.53
C PHE A 79 0.00 -10.99 22.28
N THR A 80 -0.97 -10.15 22.01
CA THR A 80 -2.21 -10.53 21.32
C THR A 80 -2.04 -10.23 19.84
N ASN A 81 -1.91 -11.26 19.01
CA ASN A 81 -1.57 -11.12 17.59
C ASN A 81 -2.84 -10.99 16.76
N ILE A 82 -2.94 -9.97 15.93
CA ILE A 82 -4.11 -9.66 15.11
C ILE A 82 -3.67 -9.48 13.67
N PHE A 83 -4.27 -10.27 12.79
CA PHE A 83 -4.12 -10.13 11.35
C PHE A 83 -5.18 -9.19 10.79
N ILE A 84 -4.80 -8.31 9.89
CA ILE A 84 -5.68 -7.34 9.24
C ILE A 84 -5.44 -7.40 7.73
N ASP A 85 -6.40 -8.00 7.01
CA ASP A 85 -6.41 -7.92 5.55
C ASP A 85 -6.64 -6.46 5.13
N ALA A 86 -5.65 -5.88 4.45
CA ALA A 86 -5.65 -4.48 4.07
C ALA A 86 -6.74 -4.15 3.02
N ASP A 87 -7.08 -5.11 2.17
CA ASP A 87 -8.09 -4.95 1.12
C ASP A 87 -9.51 -4.98 1.72
N ILE A 88 -9.73 -5.87 2.68
CA ILE A 88 -11.05 -6.03 3.34
C ILE A 88 -11.26 -4.93 4.38
N HIS A 89 -10.22 -4.58 5.14
CA HIS A 89 -10.32 -3.69 6.30
C HIS A 89 -9.79 -2.28 6.06
N SER A 90 -10.19 -1.65 4.95
CA SER A 90 -9.76 -0.29 4.57
C SER A 90 -10.01 0.78 5.65
N SER A 91 -11.03 0.61 6.51
CA SER A 91 -11.29 1.50 7.64
C SER A 91 -10.24 1.38 8.74
N ALA A 92 -9.73 0.17 9.00
CA ALA A 92 -8.61 -0.06 9.92
C ALA A 92 -7.32 0.50 9.33
N TYR A 93 -7.07 0.30 8.05
CA TYR A 93 -5.93 0.86 7.33
C TYR A 93 -5.83 2.38 7.51
N ARG A 94 -6.95 3.10 7.33
CA ARG A 94 -7.03 4.55 7.58
C ARG A 94 -6.87 4.92 9.06
N LYS A 95 -7.50 4.15 9.96
CA LYS A 95 -7.44 4.41 11.41
C LYS A 95 -6.01 4.39 11.92
N TYR A 96 -5.21 3.42 11.51
CA TYR A 96 -3.83 3.27 11.94
C TYR A 96 -2.84 4.04 11.06
N LYS A 97 -3.32 4.77 10.04
CA LYS A 97 -2.52 5.54 9.07
C LYS A 97 -1.45 4.67 8.43
N ALA A 98 -1.84 3.45 8.01
CA ALA A 98 -0.95 2.56 7.28
C ALA A 98 -0.56 3.19 5.93
N THR A 99 0.70 3.04 5.54
CA THR A 99 1.27 3.67 4.34
C THR A 99 1.67 2.66 3.27
N GLY A 100 1.60 1.38 3.57
CA GLY A 100 1.94 0.28 2.68
C GLY A 100 1.64 -1.06 3.36
N VAL A 101 2.02 -2.16 2.75
CA VAL A 101 1.99 -3.51 3.32
C VAL A 101 3.30 -4.23 3.00
N PRO A 102 3.86 -5.05 3.95
CA PRO A 102 3.35 -5.26 5.29
C PRO A 102 3.46 -3.98 6.14
N PHE A 103 2.49 -3.77 7.04
CA PHE A 103 2.52 -2.67 7.99
C PHE A 103 2.26 -3.19 9.40
N THR A 104 3.16 -2.87 10.28
CA THR A 104 3.13 -3.34 11.68
C THR A 104 2.67 -2.22 12.62
N VAL A 105 1.79 -2.57 13.55
CA VAL A 105 1.38 -1.66 14.64
C VAL A 105 1.43 -2.41 15.96
N PHE A 106 2.11 -1.84 16.93
CA PHE A 106 2.08 -2.28 18.31
C PHE A 106 1.17 -1.36 19.12
N LEU A 107 0.27 -1.95 19.91
CA LEU A 107 -0.60 -1.19 20.80
C LEU A 107 -0.30 -1.54 22.26
N ASN A 108 -0.51 -0.57 23.14
CA ASN A 108 -0.60 -0.78 24.56
C ASN A 108 -1.80 -1.68 24.91
N PRO A 109 -1.85 -2.28 26.11
CA PRO A 109 -2.99 -3.08 26.57
C PRO A 109 -4.33 -2.33 26.54
N ASP A 110 -4.33 -1.00 26.66
CA ASP A 110 -5.52 -0.15 26.57
C ASP A 110 -5.99 0.10 25.12
N GLY A 111 -5.19 -0.30 24.13
CA GLY A 111 -5.47 -0.14 22.70
C GLY A 111 -4.94 1.16 22.08
N SER A 112 -4.22 1.98 22.83
CA SER A 112 -3.50 3.14 22.29
C SER A 112 -2.29 2.67 21.46
N ILE A 113 -1.93 3.43 20.42
CA ILE A 113 -0.78 3.11 19.58
C ILE A 113 0.50 3.36 20.38
N TYR A 114 1.36 2.34 20.42
CA TYR A 114 2.69 2.45 20.99
C TYR A 114 3.74 2.74 19.92
N TYR A 115 3.84 1.87 18.90
CA TYR A 115 4.81 1.99 17.81
C TYR A 115 4.24 1.43 16.51
N LYS A 116 4.70 1.91 15.37
CA LYS A 116 4.28 1.40 14.05
C LYS A 116 5.34 1.69 12.99
N TYR A 117 5.40 0.83 11.97
CA TYR A 117 6.28 1.02 10.81
C TYR A 117 5.77 0.26 9.60
N ALA A 118 6.23 0.63 8.40
CA ALA A 118 6.00 -0.07 7.15
C ALA A 118 7.23 -0.89 6.75
N GLY A 119 6.98 -1.99 6.05
CA GLY A 119 8.02 -2.88 5.52
C GLY A 119 8.24 -4.13 6.36
N ALA A 120 8.98 -5.07 5.76
CA ALA A 120 9.42 -6.31 6.40
C ALA A 120 10.77 -6.10 7.08
N LEU A 121 10.96 -6.70 8.24
CA LEU A 121 12.25 -6.80 8.93
C LEU A 121 12.72 -8.24 8.90
N TYR A 122 14.03 -8.47 8.92
CA TYR A 122 14.59 -9.80 9.12
C TYR A 122 14.39 -10.30 10.55
N ALA A 123 14.49 -11.62 10.74
CA ALA A 123 14.08 -12.27 11.98
C ALA A 123 14.79 -11.76 13.24
N ASP A 124 16.09 -11.52 13.17
CA ASP A 124 16.90 -10.99 14.25
C ASP A 124 16.52 -9.55 14.61
N GLU A 125 16.39 -8.68 13.62
CA GLU A 125 15.95 -7.29 13.82
C GLU A 125 14.53 -7.24 14.37
N PHE A 126 13.64 -8.06 13.83
CA PHE A 126 12.25 -8.09 14.29
C PHE A 126 12.14 -8.63 15.73
N LEU A 127 12.95 -9.64 16.08
CA LEU A 127 12.99 -10.18 17.44
C LEU A 127 13.45 -9.10 18.44
N GLU A 128 14.46 -8.32 18.11
CA GLU A 128 14.89 -7.17 18.93
C GLU A 128 13.75 -6.16 19.11
N VAL A 129 13.07 -5.80 18.01
CA VAL A 129 11.94 -4.86 18.06
C VAL A 129 10.83 -5.35 18.99
N ILE A 130 10.38 -6.61 18.86
CA ILE A 130 9.28 -7.12 19.69
C ILE A 130 9.68 -7.26 21.17
N GLN A 131 10.94 -7.54 21.46
CA GLN A 131 11.47 -7.59 22.83
C GLN A 131 11.52 -6.20 23.46
N ASP A 132 12.04 -5.22 22.72
CA ASP A 132 12.12 -3.84 23.19
C ASP A 132 10.74 -3.21 23.39
N VAL A 133 9.83 -3.40 22.43
CA VAL A 133 8.43 -2.96 22.54
C VAL A 133 7.77 -3.56 23.78
N HIS A 134 7.86 -4.86 23.97
CA HIS A 134 7.27 -5.54 25.13
C HIS A 134 7.85 -5.03 26.44
N LYS A 135 9.18 -4.91 26.54
CA LYS A 135 9.89 -4.39 27.72
C LYS A 135 9.45 -2.97 28.03
N ASN A 136 9.47 -2.09 27.05
CA ASN A 136 9.15 -0.67 27.26
C ASN A 136 7.67 -0.47 27.63
N ILE A 137 6.74 -1.21 27.03
CA ILE A 137 5.32 -1.18 27.44
C ILE A 137 5.16 -1.67 28.88
N SER A 138 5.84 -2.75 29.27
CA SER A 138 5.77 -3.30 30.64
C SER A 138 6.34 -2.34 31.68
N GLU A 139 7.31 -1.51 31.31
CA GLU A 139 7.94 -0.50 32.14
C GLU A 139 7.24 0.88 32.05
N ASN A 140 6.10 0.99 31.34
CA ASN A 140 5.36 2.23 31.08
C ASN A 140 6.23 3.34 30.46
N ARG A 141 7.21 2.97 29.65
CA ARG A 141 8.03 3.93 28.91
C ARG A 141 7.32 4.36 27.63
N SER A 142 7.25 5.65 27.37
CA SER A 142 6.83 6.19 26.07
C SER A 142 7.97 6.04 25.06
N VAL A 143 7.64 5.89 23.78
CA VAL A 143 8.63 6.07 22.71
C VAL A 143 8.91 7.56 22.61
N ASP A 144 10.14 7.97 22.97
CA ASP A 144 10.61 9.32 22.68
C ASP A 144 10.79 9.43 21.17
N GLY A 145 9.93 10.18 20.49
CA GLY A 145 10.25 10.62 19.13
C GLY A 145 9.26 10.50 18.01
N GLU A 146 8.06 9.98 18.17
CA GLU A 146 7.01 10.36 17.22
C GLU A 146 6.17 11.47 17.84
N GLU A 147 6.45 12.71 17.42
CA GLU A 147 5.42 13.73 17.40
C GLU A 147 4.17 13.08 16.79
N ASN A 148 3.18 12.91 17.65
CA ASN A 148 1.81 12.73 17.23
C ASN A 148 1.49 14.02 16.45
N SER A 149 1.97 14.12 15.21
CA SER A 149 1.56 15.15 14.29
C SER A 149 0.07 14.89 14.07
N GLN A 150 -0.72 15.31 15.04
CA GLN A 150 -2.13 15.55 14.83
C GLN A 150 -2.14 16.51 13.65
N ILE A 151 -2.38 15.96 12.47
CA ILE A 151 -2.80 16.80 11.36
C ILE A 151 -4.05 17.46 11.92
N GLU A 152 -3.89 18.72 12.33
CA GLU A 152 -4.97 19.51 12.87
C GLU A 152 -6.08 19.51 11.81
N TYR A 153 -7.17 18.83 12.13
CA TYR A 153 -8.31 18.78 11.23
C TYR A 153 -8.88 20.19 11.14
N VAL A 154 -8.59 20.88 10.05
CA VAL A 154 -9.21 22.17 9.74
C VAL A 154 -10.57 21.88 9.12
N PRO A 155 -11.69 22.24 9.79
CA PRO A 155 -13.02 22.04 9.26
C PRO A 155 -13.16 22.70 7.88
N PRO A 156 -13.87 22.09 6.91
CA PRO A 156 -14.05 22.66 5.57
C PRO A 156 -14.60 24.10 5.57
N ALA A 157 -15.39 24.47 6.58
CA ALA A 157 -15.95 25.82 6.73
C ALA A 157 -14.88 26.91 7.00
N GLU A 158 -13.69 26.54 7.45
CA GLU A 158 -12.56 27.46 7.71
C GLU A 158 -11.59 27.58 6.53
N LEU A 159 -11.76 26.74 5.49
CA LEU A 159 -10.93 26.77 4.30
C LEU A 159 -11.33 27.93 3.40
N LYS A 160 -10.56 29.01 3.43
CA LYS A 160 -10.72 30.14 2.50
C LYS A 160 -10.15 29.75 1.13
N THR A 161 -10.77 30.26 0.05
CA THR A 161 -10.32 30.02 -1.34
C THR A 161 -8.84 30.34 -1.54
N ALA A 162 -8.34 31.39 -0.89
CA ALA A 162 -6.91 31.76 -0.94
C ALA A 162 -5.99 30.66 -0.38
N ASN A 163 -6.41 29.96 0.66
CA ASN A 163 -5.64 28.85 1.23
C ASN A 163 -5.60 27.65 0.29
N LEU A 164 -6.72 27.35 -0.39
CA LEU A 164 -6.78 26.28 -1.39
C LEU A 164 -5.87 26.56 -2.59
N VAL A 165 -5.81 27.81 -3.06
CA VAL A 165 -4.87 28.21 -4.13
C VAL A 165 -3.43 27.97 -3.69
N LYS A 166 -3.04 28.43 -2.49
CA LYS A 166 -1.70 28.25 -1.95
C LYS A 166 -1.34 26.77 -1.79
N ILE A 167 -2.26 25.94 -1.23
CA ILE A 167 -2.05 24.49 -1.10
C ILE A 167 -1.83 23.85 -2.46
N ARG A 168 -2.61 24.21 -3.47
CA ARG A 168 -2.43 23.70 -4.84
C ARG A 168 -1.07 24.08 -5.41
N GLU A 169 -0.64 25.32 -5.24
CA GLU A 169 0.66 25.80 -5.71
C GLU A 169 1.81 25.08 -5.03
N MET A 170 1.75 24.90 -3.69
CA MET A 170 2.74 24.12 -2.94
C MET A 170 2.79 22.66 -3.40
N PHE A 171 1.63 22.07 -3.69
CA PHE A 171 1.55 20.69 -4.17
C PHE A 171 2.15 20.56 -5.58
N HIS A 172 1.84 21.48 -6.50
CA HIS A 172 2.46 21.53 -7.82
C HIS A 172 3.98 21.65 -7.74
N GLN A 173 4.46 22.62 -6.96
CA GLN A 173 5.90 22.84 -6.79
C GLN A 173 6.58 21.62 -6.19
N GLY A 174 5.99 21.00 -5.15
CA GLY A 174 6.53 19.80 -4.53
C GLY A 174 6.63 18.61 -5.51
N ILE A 175 5.70 18.46 -6.45
CA ILE A 175 5.81 17.44 -7.50
C ILE A 175 6.95 17.78 -8.47
N LEU A 176 7.02 19.03 -8.93
CA LEU A 176 8.04 19.46 -9.91
C LEU A 176 9.46 19.35 -9.34
N ASP A 177 9.65 19.74 -8.08
CA ASP A 177 10.93 19.68 -7.38
C ASP A 177 11.43 18.23 -7.17
N ASN A 178 10.52 17.27 -7.13
CA ASN A 178 10.84 15.85 -6.96
C ASN A 178 10.88 15.05 -8.28
N PHE A 179 10.74 15.72 -9.43
CA PHE A 179 10.81 15.05 -10.71
C PHE A 179 12.26 14.74 -11.09
N ASP A 180 12.56 13.45 -11.33
CA ASP A 180 13.89 13.01 -11.76
C ASP A 180 14.04 13.26 -13.27
N LEU A 181 14.83 14.28 -13.62
CA LEU A 181 15.09 14.64 -15.03
C LEU A 181 16.11 13.74 -15.72
N LYS A 182 16.82 12.89 -14.97
CA LYS A 182 17.83 11.98 -15.52
C LYS A 182 17.24 10.61 -15.87
N GLU A 183 16.60 9.97 -14.87
CA GLU A 183 16.03 8.65 -15.02
C GLU A 183 14.52 8.69 -15.27
N TYR A 184 13.93 9.87 -15.20
CA TYR A 184 12.51 10.15 -15.26
C TYR A 184 11.69 9.51 -14.12
N GLY A 185 10.44 9.91 -13.99
CA GLY A 185 9.59 9.56 -12.84
C GLY A 185 9.77 10.50 -11.66
N LEU A 186 9.08 10.22 -10.57
CA LEU A 186 9.13 10.99 -9.33
C LEU A 186 10.02 10.30 -8.30
N GLY A 187 10.74 11.08 -7.52
CA GLY A 187 11.62 10.61 -6.47
C GLY A 187 12.96 10.09 -6.96
N THR A 188 13.86 9.82 -6.01
CA THR A 188 15.25 9.40 -6.25
C THR A 188 15.50 7.90 -5.97
N GLY A 189 14.48 7.19 -5.53
CA GLY A 189 14.49 5.76 -5.22
C GLY A 189 13.73 4.92 -6.23
N GLU A 190 12.80 4.14 -5.75
CA GLU A 190 11.87 3.33 -6.55
C GLU A 190 11.18 4.12 -7.65
N LYS A 191 10.88 3.46 -8.77
CA LYS A 191 10.21 4.07 -9.91
C LYS A 191 8.89 3.36 -10.23
N SER A 192 7.84 4.15 -10.38
CA SER A 192 6.50 3.67 -10.72
C SER A 192 5.74 4.67 -11.58
N ILE A 193 4.67 4.20 -12.21
CA ILE A 193 3.68 5.06 -12.86
C ILE A 193 2.76 5.61 -11.79
N LEU A 194 3.06 6.78 -11.25
CA LEU A 194 2.23 7.47 -10.28
C LEU A 194 1.00 8.09 -10.96
N HIS A 195 0.10 7.22 -11.41
CA HIS A 195 -1.00 7.56 -12.32
C HIS A 195 -1.90 8.69 -11.80
N GLN A 196 -2.24 8.70 -10.52
CA GLN A 196 -3.06 9.75 -9.92
C GLN A 196 -2.38 11.12 -9.99
N THR A 197 -1.08 11.17 -9.68
CA THR A 197 -0.27 12.39 -9.74
C THR A 197 -0.15 12.89 -11.19
N PHE A 198 0.10 12.01 -12.13
CA PHE A 198 0.23 12.37 -13.55
C PHE A 198 -1.10 12.87 -14.14
N LEU A 199 -2.21 12.21 -13.85
CA LEU A 199 -3.55 12.68 -14.24
C LEU A 199 -3.84 14.06 -13.64
N TYR A 200 -3.52 14.26 -12.37
CA TYR A 200 -3.67 15.56 -11.72
C TYR A 200 -2.87 16.65 -12.44
N LEU A 201 -1.60 16.43 -12.77
CA LEU A 201 -0.77 17.39 -13.51
C LEU A 201 -1.37 17.71 -14.90
N LEU A 202 -1.77 16.68 -15.64
CA LEU A 202 -2.37 16.84 -16.98
C LEU A 202 -3.66 17.66 -16.96
N HIS A 203 -4.43 17.61 -15.88
CA HIS A 203 -5.70 18.32 -15.77
C HIS A 203 -5.59 19.70 -15.09
N SER A 204 -4.63 19.87 -14.20
CA SER A 204 -4.48 21.10 -13.40
C SER A 204 -3.56 22.16 -14.00
N LEU A 205 -2.50 21.74 -14.71
CA LEU A 205 -1.54 22.65 -15.30
C LEU A 205 -2.03 23.27 -16.61
N ARG A 206 -1.51 24.47 -16.94
CA ARG A 206 -1.81 25.22 -18.18
C ARG A 206 -0.53 25.79 -18.78
N GLY A 207 -0.60 26.22 -20.02
CA GLY A 207 0.50 26.95 -20.69
C GLY A 207 1.78 26.12 -20.79
N THR A 208 2.90 26.74 -20.46
CA THR A 208 4.26 26.15 -20.55
C THR A 208 4.40 24.97 -19.57
N ASP A 209 3.93 25.13 -18.32
CA ASP A 209 4.05 24.10 -17.29
C ASP A 209 3.34 22.82 -17.70
N ARG A 210 2.19 22.93 -18.39
CA ARG A 210 1.50 21.76 -18.94
C ARG A 210 2.32 21.06 -20.03
N LYS A 211 2.98 21.83 -20.91
CA LYS A 211 3.83 21.24 -21.96
C LYS A 211 5.02 20.49 -21.38
N ASP A 212 5.64 21.05 -20.36
CA ASP A 212 6.75 20.41 -19.66
C ASP A 212 6.30 19.15 -18.94
N ALA A 213 5.16 19.19 -18.23
CA ALA A 213 4.57 18.01 -17.60
C ALA A 213 4.26 16.90 -18.63
N ILE A 214 3.68 17.22 -19.78
CA ILE A 214 3.43 16.26 -20.86
C ILE A 214 4.73 15.62 -21.31
N ARG A 215 5.77 16.39 -21.55
CA ARG A 215 7.08 15.89 -21.97
C ARG A 215 7.67 14.93 -20.90
N TRP A 216 7.65 15.33 -19.65
CA TRP A 216 8.20 14.52 -18.54
C TRP A 216 7.41 13.24 -18.31
N ILE A 217 6.08 13.31 -18.32
CA ILE A 217 5.22 12.14 -18.19
C ILE A 217 5.42 11.19 -19.39
N THR A 218 5.52 11.72 -20.61
CA THR A 218 5.80 10.92 -21.80
C THR A 218 7.11 10.15 -21.63
N ARG A 219 8.19 10.81 -21.21
CA ARG A 219 9.49 10.16 -21.00
C ARG A 219 9.43 9.13 -19.86
N THR A 220 8.67 9.40 -18.81
CA THR A 220 8.44 8.45 -17.72
C THR A 220 7.72 7.18 -18.23
N LEU A 221 6.69 7.35 -19.07
CA LEU A 221 5.96 6.23 -19.65
C LEU A 221 6.82 5.44 -20.64
N GLU A 222 7.67 6.09 -21.43
CA GLU A 222 8.64 5.43 -22.30
C GLU A 222 9.60 4.54 -21.49
N LYS A 223 10.12 5.06 -20.38
CA LYS A 223 10.95 4.28 -19.43
C LYS A 223 10.18 3.13 -18.80
N ALA A 224 8.94 3.37 -18.40
CA ALA A 224 8.09 2.31 -17.86
C ALA A 224 7.83 1.20 -18.88
N VAL A 225 7.61 1.54 -20.15
CA VAL A 225 7.45 0.55 -21.24
C VAL A 225 8.75 -0.23 -21.49
N GLU A 226 9.90 0.42 -21.36
CA GLU A 226 11.20 -0.24 -21.56
C GLU A 226 11.52 -1.25 -20.43
N HIS A 227 11.11 -0.97 -19.18
CA HIS A 227 11.63 -1.68 -18.00
C HIS A 227 10.60 -2.45 -17.17
N ILE A 228 9.37 -1.94 -17.05
CA ILE A 228 8.33 -2.53 -16.19
C ILE A 228 7.05 -2.90 -16.96
N TYR A 229 7.10 -2.98 -18.27
CA TYR A 229 5.99 -3.45 -19.11
C TYR A 229 6.16 -4.92 -19.47
N ASP A 230 5.09 -5.69 -19.41
CA ASP A 230 5.08 -7.07 -19.89
C ASP A 230 4.77 -7.13 -21.40
N PRO A 231 5.77 -7.43 -22.24
CA PRO A 231 5.55 -7.48 -23.69
C PRO A 231 4.77 -8.72 -24.13
N VAL A 232 4.63 -9.74 -23.28
CA VAL A 232 3.98 -11.02 -23.62
C VAL A 232 2.49 -10.95 -23.37
N GLU A 233 2.07 -10.58 -22.18
CA GLU A 233 0.65 -10.52 -21.80
C GLU A 233 0.06 -9.12 -21.90
N GLY A 234 0.87 -8.09 -21.82
CA GLY A 234 0.46 -6.70 -21.64
C GLY A 234 0.41 -6.33 -20.16
N GLY A 235 0.19 -5.04 -19.92
CA GLY A 235 0.15 -4.50 -18.57
C GLY A 235 1.52 -4.15 -17.99
N PHE A 236 1.50 -3.33 -16.96
CA PHE A 236 2.67 -2.84 -16.24
C PHE A 236 2.81 -3.54 -14.89
N PHE A 237 4.02 -3.90 -14.57
CA PHE A 237 4.39 -4.30 -13.21
C PHE A 237 4.31 -3.09 -12.27
N ARG A 238 4.14 -3.38 -10.97
CA ARG A 238 3.81 -2.38 -9.97
C ARG A 238 4.82 -1.26 -9.86
N TYR A 239 6.11 -1.57 -9.78
CA TYR A 239 7.22 -0.63 -9.69
C TYR A 239 8.56 -1.31 -10.00
N ALA A 240 9.62 -0.52 -10.14
CA ALA A 240 11.02 -0.97 -10.14
C ALA A 240 11.70 -0.54 -8.85
N GLU A 241 12.50 -1.42 -8.23
CA GLU A 241 13.20 -1.14 -6.96
C GLU A 241 14.26 -0.06 -7.09
N LYS A 242 14.88 0.04 -8.27
CA LYS A 242 15.99 0.95 -8.50
C LYS A 242 15.59 2.20 -9.27
N LYS A 243 16.29 3.30 -8.97
CA LYS A 243 16.07 4.60 -9.62
C LYS A 243 16.22 4.58 -11.15
N ASP A 244 16.97 3.64 -11.69
CA ASP A 244 17.20 3.42 -13.12
C ASP A 244 16.20 2.42 -13.73
N TRP A 245 15.06 2.18 -13.06
CA TRP A 245 13.98 1.31 -13.45
C TRP A 245 14.33 -0.19 -13.49
N GLN A 246 15.45 -0.61 -12.90
CA GLN A 246 15.84 -2.01 -12.80
C GLN A 246 15.12 -2.73 -11.65
N ILE A 247 15.02 -4.05 -11.76
CA ILE A 247 14.39 -4.97 -10.80
C ILE A 247 12.90 -4.68 -10.64
N PRO A 248 12.06 -5.10 -11.62
CA PRO A 248 10.62 -4.91 -11.53
C PRO A 248 9.99 -5.86 -10.50
N HIS A 249 9.03 -5.33 -9.74
CA HIS A 249 8.10 -6.13 -8.95
C HIS A 249 6.96 -6.59 -9.83
N TYR A 250 6.84 -7.91 -10.00
CA TYR A 250 6.02 -8.54 -11.04
C TYR A 250 4.51 -8.54 -10.77
N GLU A 251 4.04 -7.96 -9.66
CA GLU A 251 2.61 -7.75 -9.46
C GLU A 251 2.05 -6.76 -10.48
N LYS A 252 0.88 -7.05 -11.02
CA LYS A 252 0.14 -6.18 -11.93
C LYS A 252 -1.12 -5.66 -11.24
N MET A 253 -1.08 -4.42 -10.75
CA MET A 253 -2.21 -3.81 -10.05
C MET A 253 -3.23 -3.26 -11.05
N ALA A 254 -4.51 -3.56 -10.86
CA ALA A 254 -5.57 -3.16 -11.77
C ALA A 254 -5.74 -1.63 -11.84
N ASP A 255 -5.66 -0.93 -10.72
CA ASP A 255 -5.76 0.53 -10.64
C ASP A 255 -4.59 1.24 -11.33
N LEU A 256 -3.36 0.76 -11.14
CA LEU A 256 -2.18 1.27 -11.82
C LEU A 256 -2.30 1.09 -13.33
N ASN A 257 -2.69 -0.10 -13.78
CA ASN A 257 -2.81 -0.41 -15.20
C ASN A 257 -3.92 0.39 -15.88
N ALA A 258 -5.09 0.52 -15.24
CA ALA A 258 -6.16 1.38 -15.71
C ALA A 258 -5.71 2.85 -15.80
N GLY A 259 -5.04 3.36 -14.76
CA GLY A 259 -4.49 4.70 -14.74
C GLY A 259 -3.42 4.93 -15.81
N ALA A 260 -2.52 3.98 -16.02
CA ALA A 260 -1.50 4.04 -17.08
C ALA A 260 -2.14 4.14 -18.46
N VAL A 261 -3.15 3.33 -18.76
CA VAL A 261 -3.92 3.38 -20.01
C VAL A 261 -4.55 4.75 -20.21
N MET A 262 -5.22 5.30 -19.18
CA MET A 262 -5.83 6.64 -19.26
C MET A 262 -4.80 7.72 -19.59
N ILE A 263 -3.63 7.71 -18.95
CA ILE A 263 -2.56 8.68 -19.20
C ILE A 263 -2.00 8.52 -20.61
N MET A 264 -1.72 7.29 -21.05
CA MET A 264 -1.17 7.03 -22.37
C MET A 264 -2.11 7.50 -23.50
N TYR A 265 -3.42 7.32 -23.37
CA TYR A 265 -4.38 7.85 -24.31
C TYR A 265 -4.46 9.37 -24.28
N GLU A 266 -4.43 10.00 -23.07
CA GLU A 266 -4.45 11.46 -22.95
C GLU A 266 -3.18 12.09 -23.54
N ILE A 267 -2.01 11.50 -23.30
CA ILE A 267 -0.74 11.93 -23.91
C ILE A 267 -0.79 11.76 -25.42
N ASN A 268 -1.24 10.60 -25.93
CA ASN A 268 -1.27 10.32 -27.36
C ASN A 268 -2.20 11.28 -28.14
N ARG A 269 -3.23 11.84 -27.52
CA ARG A 269 -4.07 12.90 -28.11
C ARG A 269 -3.32 14.20 -28.34
N GLN A 270 -2.29 14.51 -27.55
CA GLN A 270 -1.56 15.77 -27.56
C GLN A 270 -0.17 15.63 -28.21
N SER A 271 0.45 14.47 -28.04
CA SER A 271 1.76 14.12 -28.57
C SER A 271 1.73 12.66 -29.00
N PRO A 272 1.35 12.36 -30.26
CA PRO A 272 1.22 10.98 -30.74
C PRO A 272 2.49 10.18 -30.57
N SER A 273 2.39 9.02 -29.89
CA SER A 273 3.46 8.04 -29.72
C SER A 273 2.91 6.65 -30.06
N PRO A 274 3.30 6.07 -31.21
CA PRO A 274 2.83 4.73 -31.61
C PRO A 274 3.13 3.65 -30.59
N ASP A 275 4.29 3.72 -29.91
CA ASP A 275 4.71 2.72 -28.93
C ASP A 275 3.86 2.80 -27.65
N LEU A 276 3.61 4.01 -27.13
CA LEU A 276 2.72 4.19 -25.98
C LEU A 276 1.28 3.78 -26.31
N LYS A 277 0.83 4.10 -27.54
CA LYS A 277 -0.51 3.65 -27.97
C LYS A 277 -0.60 2.14 -28.03
N LYS A 278 0.39 1.46 -28.62
CA LYS A 278 0.45 -0.01 -28.71
C LYS A 278 0.47 -0.64 -27.31
N ALA A 279 1.26 -0.09 -26.37
CA ALA A 279 1.30 -0.56 -25.00
C ALA A 279 -0.07 -0.39 -24.32
N ALA A 280 -0.73 0.77 -24.47
CA ALA A 280 -2.06 1.02 -23.95
C ALA A 280 -3.09 0.03 -24.51
N ASP A 281 -3.15 -0.13 -25.83
CA ASP A 281 -4.10 -1.03 -26.51
C ASP A 281 -3.95 -2.47 -26.01
N LYS A 282 -2.71 -2.93 -25.80
CA LYS A 282 -2.44 -4.27 -25.32
C LYS A 282 -2.74 -4.42 -23.81
N THR A 283 -2.50 -3.39 -23.01
CA THR A 283 -2.86 -3.38 -21.57
C THR A 283 -4.38 -3.45 -21.39
N VAL A 284 -5.18 -2.88 -22.29
CA VAL A 284 -6.66 -2.99 -22.25
C VAL A 284 -7.13 -4.43 -22.54
N GLN A 285 -6.34 -5.22 -23.26
CA GLN A 285 -6.68 -6.60 -23.60
C GLN A 285 -6.28 -7.60 -22.50
N TYR A 286 -5.33 -7.19 -21.68
CA TYR A 286 -4.91 -7.92 -20.49
C TYR A 286 -5.98 -7.88 -19.39
#